data_d6db455331b0df6d4223973688da89e6
#
_entry.id   d6db455331b0df6d4223973688da89e6
#
_cell.length_a   1.000
_cell.length_b   1.000
_cell.length_c   1.000
_cell.angle_alpha   90.00
_cell.angle_beta   90.00
_cell.angle_gamma   90.00
#
_symmetry.space_group_name_H-M   'P 1'
#
loop_
_entity.id
_entity.type
_entity.pdbx_description
1 polymer ?
#
loop_
_entity_poly.entity_id
_entity_poly.type
_entity_poly.pdbx_seq_one_letter_code
_entity_poly.pdbx_strand_id
1 'polypeptide(L)'
;MLSTIESVNSAVNNFIWGVPAMICIIGVGLYLSIRTDFLQIRKFPYAMKVTIGRMLRKRDASDGALTPFQAVCTALAATVGTGNIAGVAGAIAIGGPGAVFWMWISALLGMCTKFSEVTLAVHFHETNVEGDRVGGPMYYIKNGLKKHWHWLAYLFAAFGVLTVFGTGNATQVNTITTAINSALLNYNVISESAVGTLNLIIGIVLAVLIGLILLGGIKRIGQVTEKLVPFMALIYIVLALGVVVQNFQNIPTVFGSILEGAFSPASVTGGAVGSFFMSMKKGVSRGIFSNEAGLGTGSIAHACADTKKPVKQGFFGIFEVFVDTIVICTLTALVILCSGVPVGYGEAAGAELTILGFTSTYGNWVSIFTAVAMCCFAFSTIIGWGLYGTRCVEFLLGTKANKPFMVLYALVAIVGATMELGLMWNIAETFNGLMAIPNLIAVFLLSGVVVRLVKEYFAGEGKES
;
A
#
# COMPACT_ATOMS: atom_id res chain seq x y z
N MET A 1 -7.50 31.16 -9.27
CA MET A 1 -7.69 30.38 -8.04
C MET A 1 -7.32 28.90 -8.23
N LEU A 2 -7.90 28.15 -9.18
CA LEU A 2 -7.51 26.75 -9.46
C LEU A 2 -6.03 26.61 -9.77
N SER A 3 -5.48 27.39 -10.68
CA SER A 3 -4.06 27.40 -11.04
C SER A 3 -3.12 27.67 -9.85
N THR A 4 -3.55 28.52 -8.93
CA THR A 4 -2.79 28.78 -7.69
C THR A 4 -2.81 27.58 -6.77
N ILE A 5 -3.95 26.88 -6.63
CA ILE A 5 -4.08 25.65 -5.84
C ILE A 5 -3.20 24.55 -6.44
N GLU A 6 -3.23 24.39 -7.76
CA GLU A 6 -2.36 23.42 -8.47
C GLU A 6 -0.87 23.71 -8.25
N SER A 7 -0.47 24.96 -8.36
CA SER A 7 0.94 25.36 -8.18
C SER A 7 1.41 25.12 -6.74
N VAL A 8 0.61 25.50 -5.76
CA VAL A 8 0.92 25.26 -4.33
C VAL A 8 0.96 23.77 -4.03
N ASN A 9 -0.06 23.02 -4.50
CA ASN A 9 -0.10 21.58 -4.30
C ASN A 9 1.10 20.87 -4.93
N SER A 10 1.48 21.25 -6.16
CA SER A 10 2.64 20.67 -6.84
C SER A 10 3.95 20.97 -6.10
N ALA A 11 4.11 22.18 -5.56
CA ALA A 11 5.27 22.53 -4.75
C ALA A 11 5.36 21.66 -3.48
N VAL A 12 4.24 21.51 -2.76
CA VAL A 12 4.16 20.70 -1.54
C VAL A 12 4.37 19.21 -1.87
N ASN A 13 3.74 18.70 -2.93
CA ASN A 13 3.88 17.33 -3.38
C ASN A 13 5.33 16.99 -3.74
N ASN A 14 5.99 17.87 -4.52
CA ASN A 14 7.39 17.71 -4.90
C ASN A 14 8.34 17.75 -3.70
N PHE A 15 8.02 18.51 -2.65
CA PHE A 15 8.78 18.51 -1.41
C PHE A 15 8.60 17.20 -0.64
N ILE A 16 7.35 16.73 -0.47
CA ILE A 16 7.00 15.54 0.33
C ILE A 16 7.47 14.25 -0.33
N TRP A 17 7.32 14.14 -1.65
CA TRP A 17 7.83 13.01 -2.42
C TRP A 17 9.23 13.29 -2.99
N GLY A 18 9.85 14.38 -2.52
CA GLY A 18 11.20 14.79 -2.86
C GLY A 18 12.26 14.18 -1.96
N VAL A 19 13.51 14.58 -2.22
CA VAL A 19 14.70 14.11 -1.50
C VAL A 19 14.60 14.29 0.02
N PRO A 20 14.13 15.43 0.57
CA PRO A 20 14.09 15.61 2.03
C PRO A 20 13.22 14.59 2.76
N ALA A 21 12.01 14.34 2.26
CA ALA A 21 11.13 13.38 2.90
C ALA A 21 11.60 11.94 2.72
N MET A 22 12.17 11.60 1.57
CA MET A 22 12.81 10.29 1.37
C MET A 22 13.94 10.06 2.36
N ILE A 23 14.79 11.07 2.60
CA ILE A 23 15.85 10.99 3.61
C ILE A 23 15.26 10.73 5.00
N CYS A 24 14.17 11.40 5.35
CA CYS A 24 13.50 11.18 6.64
C CYS A 24 12.93 9.75 6.75
N ILE A 25 12.22 9.27 5.73
CA ILE A 25 11.59 7.94 5.75
C ILE A 25 12.67 6.85 5.79
N ILE A 26 13.65 6.92 4.90
CA ILE A 26 14.77 5.98 4.86
C ILE A 26 15.64 6.11 6.10
N GLY A 27 15.89 7.32 6.58
CA GLY A 27 16.68 7.60 7.77
C GLY A 27 16.05 7.03 9.05
N VAL A 28 14.74 7.19 9.23
CA VAL A 28 14.02 6.58 10.36
C VAL A 28 14.03 5.06 10.24
N GLY A 29 13.83 4.50 9.04
CA GLY A 29 13.92 3.06 8.80
C GLY A 29 15.30 2.50 9.12
N LEU A 30 16.36 3.18 8.71
CA LEU A 30 17.74 2.81 9.03
C LEU A 30 18.02 2.94 10.54
N TYR A 31 17.60 4.03 11.16
CA TYR A 31 17.74 4.24 12.60
C TYR A 31 17.05 3.12 13.40
N LEU A 32 15.82 2.77 13.06
CA LEU A 32 15.10 1.66 13.69
C LEU A 32 15.79 0.32 13.45
N SER A 33 16.30 0.09 12.24
CA SER A 33 17.04 -1.12 11.90
C SER A 33 18.30 -1.27 12.77
N ILE A 34 19.07 -0.21 12.93
CA ILE A 34 20.26 -0.20 13.81
C ILE A 34 19.84 -0.43 15.27
N ARG A 35 18.80 0.25 15.75
CA ARG A 35 18.31 0.14 17.14
C ARG A 35 17.77 -1.25 17.50
N THR A 36 17.30 -2.01 16.50
CA THR A 36 16.79 -3.39 16.66
C THR A 36 17.76 -4.46 16.15
N ASP A 37 19.04 -4.10 15.92
CA ASP A 37 20.07 -4.99 15.36
C ASP A 37 19.63 -5.65 14.05
N PHE A 38 19.10 -4.87 13.12
CA PHE A 38 18.58 -5.36 11.83
C PHE A 38 17.62 -6.55 11.97
N LEU A 39 16.67 -6.44 12.88
CA LEU A 39 15.71 -7.49 13.23
C LEU A 39 15.01 -8.06 11.99
N GLN A 40 14.64 -7.22 11.04
CA GLN A 40 13.97 -7.62 9.79
C GLN A 40 14.82 -8.56 8.91
N ILE A 41 16.14 -8.51 9.04
CA ILE A 41 17.06 -9.41 8.33
C ILE A 41 17.40 -10.61 9.21
N ARG A 42 17.92 -10.35 10.41
CA ARG A 42 18.41 -11.35 11.35
C ARG A 42 17.32 -12.34 11.79
N LYS A 43 16.11 -11.88 11.98
CA LYS A 43 14.95 -12.67 12.42
C LYS A 43 13.94 -12.93 11.30
N PHE A 44 14.32 -12.70 10.03
CA PHE A 44 13.43 -12.92 8.91
C PHE A 44 12.86 -14.35 8.82
N PRO A 45 13.67 -15.42 8.95
CA PRO A 45 13.14 -16.79 8.95
C PRO A 45 12.16 -17.03 10.10
N TYR A 46 12.44 -16.48 11.28
CA TYR A 46 11.57 -16.56 12.43
C TYR A 46 10.25 -15.79 12.17
N ALA A 47 10.34 -14.58 11.63
CA ALA A 47 9.17 -13.79 11.27
C ALA A 47 8.26 -14.55 10.30
N MET A 48 8.82 -15.15 9.25
CA MET A 48 8.06 -15.94 8.28
C MET A 48 7.42 -17.18 8.93
N LYS A 49 8.15 -17.91 9.77
CA LYS A 49 7.64 -19.07 10.50
C LYS A 49 6.46 -18.68 11.41
N VAL A 50 6.58 -17.59 12.15
CA VAL A 50 5.54 -17.12 13.08
C VAL A 50 4.30 -16.63 12.32
N THR A 51 4.47 -15.85 11.26
CA THR A 51 3.36 -15.28 10.49
C THR A 51 2.61 -16.38 9.72
N ILE A 52 3.31 -17.18 8.92
CA ILE A 52 2.71 -18.27 8.15
C ILE A 52 2.07 -19.30 9.09
N GLY A 53 2.74 -19.66 10.18
CA GLY A 53 2.17 -20.59 11.17
C GLY A 53 0.89 -20.08 11.85
N ARG A 54 0.73 -18.76 11.99
CA ARG A 54 -0.52 -18.17 12.50
C ARG A 54 -1.60 -18.07 11.44
N MET A 55 -1.25 -17.83 10.19
CA MET A 55 -2.18 -17.82 9.06
C MET A 55 -2.88 -19.18 8.86
N LEU A 56 -2.13 -20.25 9.07
CA LEU A 56 -2.63 -21.62 8.88
C LEU A 56 -3.50 -22.13 10.08
N ARG A 57 -3.51 -21.42 11.21
CA ARG A 57 -4.32 -21.80 12.38
C ARG A 57 -5.69 -21.14 12.29
N LYS A 58 -6.73 -21.95 12.19
CA LYS A 58 -8.11 -21.47 12.36
C LYS A 58 -8.30 -21.02 13.81
N ARG A 59 -8.70 -19.77 13.97
CA ARG A 59 -9.03 -19.17 15.27
C ARG A 59 -10.13 -18.16 15.05
N ASP A 60 -11.08 -18.13 15.97
CA ASP A 60 -12.08 -17.06 16.04
C ASP A 60 -11.51 -15.87 16.81
N ALA A 61 -11.84 -14.67 16.36
CA ALA A 61 -11.52 -13.44 17.08
C ALA A 61 -12.61 -13.14 18.11
N SER A 62 -12.24 -12.45 19.20
CA SER A 62 -13.19 -11.87 20.13
C SER A 62 -14.09 -10.84 19.42
N ASP A 63 -15.25 -10.54 20.00
CA ASP A 63 -16.13 -9.51 19.45
C ASP A 63 -15.40 -8.16 19.38
N GLY A 64 -15.63 -7.42 18.31
CA GLY A 64 -14.98 -6.13 18.06
C GLY A 64 -13.50 -6.21 17.64
N ALA A 65 -12.97 -7.41 17.35
CA ALA A 65 -11.60 -7.61 16.91
C ALA A 65 -11.50 -8.42 15.61
N LEU A 66 -10.34 -8.40 14.98
CA LEU A 66 -9.96 -9.24 13.85
C LEU A 66 -9.03 -10.36 14.29
N THR A 67 -9.07 -11.51 13.61
CA THR A 67 -7.97 -12.47 13.77
C THR A 67 -6.67 -11.83 13.25
N PRO A 68 -5.48 -12.26 13.70
CA PRO A 68 -4.22 -11.77 13.17
C PRO A 68 -4.11 -11.92 11.65
N PHE A 69 -4.70 -12.97 11.08
CA PHE A 69 -4.76 -13.18 9.64
C PHE A 69 -5.70 -12.19 8.93
N GLN A 70 -6.90 -11.96 9.48
CA GLN A 70 -7.81 -10.94 8.96
C GLN A 70 -7.20 -9.53 9.01
N ALA A 71 -6.48 -9.22 10.08
CA ALA A 71 -5.80 -7.92 10.23
C ALA A 71 -4.73 -7.72 9.15
N VAL A 72 -3.86 -8.72 8.90
CA VAL A 72 -2.86 -8.60 7.84
C VAL A 72 -3.50 -8.59 6.45
N CYS A 73 -4.56 -9.38 6.21
CA CYS A 73 -5.28 -9.33 4.93
C CYS A 73 -5.94 -7.97 4.71
N THR A 74 -6.44 -7.33 5.77
CA THR A 74 -7.02 -5.98 5.67
C THR A 74 -5.93 -4.92 5.38
N ALA A 75 -4.76 -5.04 6.00
CA ALA A 75 -3.62 -4.18 5.70
C ALA A 75 -3.11 -4.41 4.26
N LEU A 76 -2.92 -5.68 3.85
CA LEU A 76 -2.54 -6.03 2.47
C LEU A 76 -3.61 -5.61 1.45
N ALA A 77 -4.88 -5.60 1.81
CA ALA A 77 -5.94 -5.08 0.94
C ALA A 77 -5.71 -3.62 0.58
N ALA A 78 -5.24 -2.82 1.53
CA ALA A 78 -4.95 -1.41 1.29
C ALA A 78 -3.64 -1.20 0.53
N THR A 79 -2.60 -2.00 0.80
CA THR A 79 -1.25 -1.84 0.24
C THR A 79 -1.09 -2.53 -1.12
N VAL A 80 -1.57 -3.77 -1.27
CA VAL A 80 -1.52 -4.51 -2.53
C VAL A 80 -2.64 -4.03 -3.45
N GLY A 81 -2.34 -3.03 -4.26
CA GLY A 81 -3.29 -2.33 -5.09
C GLY A 81 -2.74 -1.99 -6.47
N THR A 82 -3.30 -0.96 -7.06
CA THR A 82 -2.85 -0.45 -8.37
C THR A 82 -1.41 0.04 -8.36
N GLY A 83 -0.88 0.41 -7.19
CA GLY A 83 0.52 0.81 -7.01
C GLY A 83 1.52 -0.28 -7.39
N ASN A 84 1.20 -1.54 -7.10
CA ASN A 84 2.06 -2.68 -7.43
C ASN A 84 2.12 -2.98 -8.95
N ILE A 85 1.16 -2.48 -9.71
CA ILE A 85 1.07 -2.68 -11.17
C ILE A 85 1.48 -1.40 -11.89
N ALA A 86 0.68 -0.36 -11.79
CA ALA A 86 0.93 0.92 -12.45
C ALA A 86 2.10 1.71 -11.85
N GLY A 87 2.27 1.66 -10.52
CA GLY A 87 3.35 2.35 -9.83
C GLY A 87 4.73 1.81 -10.19
N VAL A 88 4.86 0.48 -10.30
CA VAL A 88 6.11 -0.18 -10.72
C VAL A 88 6.44 0.16 -12.19
N ALA A 89 5.44 0.09 -13.08
CA ALA A 89 5.59 0.48 -14.48
C ALA A 89 6.08 1.93 -14.61
N GLY A 90 5.45 2.85 -13.88
CA GLY A 90 5.85 4.25 -13.84
C GLY A 90 7.26 4.48 -13.25
N ALA A 91 7.66 3.68 -12.24
CA ALA A 91 9.02 3.74 -11.69
C ALA A 91 10.06 3.33 -12.73
N ILE A 92 9.81 2.25 -13.47
CA ILE A 92 10.71 1.75 -14.52
C ILE A 92 10.78 2.75 -15.69
N ALA A 93 9.63 3.26 -16.14
CA ALA A 93 9.59 4.19 -17.28
C ALA A 93 10.35 5.49 -17.00
N ILE A 94 10.18 6.10 -15.83
CA ILE A 94 10.82 7.39 -15.48
C ILE A 94 12.20 7.20 -14.84
N GLY A 95 12.40 6.16 -14.04
CA GLY A 95 13.62 5.91 -13.27
C GLY A 95 14.57 4.89 -13.89
N GLY A 96 14.14 4.23 -14.97
CA GLY A 96 14.86 3.10 -15.56
C GLY A 96 14.74 1.81 -14.74
N PRO A 97 15.32 0.69 -15.23
CA PRO A 97 15.30 -0.60 -14.53
C PRO A 97 15.89 -0.53 -13.12
N GLY A 98 16.87 0.34 -12.90
CA GLY A 98 17.51 0.55 -11.60
C GLY A 98 16.56 1.03 -10.49
N ALA A 99 15.42 1.63 -10.84
CA ALA A 99 14.40 2.00 -9.85
C ALA A 99 13.94 0.79 -9.02
N VAL A 100 13.92 -0.41 -9.60
CA VAL A 100 13.56 -1.66 -8.92
C VAL A 100 14.53 -1.97 -7.78
N PHE A 101 15.83 -1.79 -7.99
CA PHE A 101 16.85 -1.95 -6.93
C PHE A 101 16.56 -1.01 -5.75
N TRP A 102 16.23 0.24 -6.01
CA TRP A 102 15.93 1.22 -4.97
C TRP A 102 14.59 0.95 -4.27
N MET A 103 13.64 0.32 -4.96
CA MET A 103 12.43 -0.23 -4.31
C MET A 103 12.80 -1.32 -3.29
N TRP A 104 13.72 -2.22 -3.63
CA TRP A 104 14.19 -3.27 -2.70
C TRP A 104 14.87 -2.67 -1.46
N ILE A 105 15.74 -1.68 -1.65
CA ILE A 105 16.41 -1.00 -0.52
C ILE A 105 15.38 -0.32 0.38
N SER A 106 14.40 0.41 -0.20
CA SER A 106 13.35 1.03 0.58
C SER A 106 12.48 0.02 1.33
N ALA A 107 12.20 -1.13 0.72
CA ALA A 107 11.44 -2.20 1.36
C ALA A 107 12.19 -2.86 2.51
N LEU A 108 13.50 -3.12 2.36
CA LEU A 108 14.33 -3.68 3.44
C LEU A 108 14.32 -2.81 4.69
N LEU A 109 14.44 -1.50 4.53
CA LEU A 109 14.36 -0.55 5.64
C LEU A 109 12.91 -0.36 6.11
N GLY A 110 11.98 -0.32 5.17
CA GLY A 110 10.55 -0.22 5.41
C GLY A 110 9.97 -1.37 6.23
N MET A 111 10.52 -2.59 6.10
CA MET A 111 10.13 -3.73 6.94
C MET A 111 10.30 -3.44 8.43
N CYS A 112 11.39 -2.78 8.83
CA CYS A 112 11.63 -2.42 10.23
C CYS A 112 10.71 -1.28 10.67
N THR A 113 10.46 -0.31 9.80
CA THR A 113 9.53 0.79 10.07
C THR A 113 8.12 0.23 10.27
N LYS A 114 7.63 -0.58 9.34
CA LYS A 114 6.30 -1.20 9.43
C LYS A 114 6.17 -2.12 10.65
N PHE A 115 7.21 -2.92 10.97
CA PHE A 115 7.28 -3.71 12.20
C PHE A 115 7.09 -2.83 13.44
N SER A 116 7.76 -1.68 13.48
CA SER A 116 7.69 -0.75 14.61
C SER A 116 6.31 -0.10 14.72
N GLU A 117 5.74 0.36 13.61
CA GLU A 117 4.39 0.91 13.51
C GLU A 117 3.33 -0.08 14.03
N VAL A 118 3.37 -1.32 13.55
CA VAL A 118 2.44 -2.38 13.95
C VAL A 118 2.61 -2.74 15.42
N THR A 119 3.85 -2.86 15.90
CA THR A 119 4.14 -3.15 17.31
C THR A 119 3.60 -2.05 18.21
N LEU A 120 3.82 -0.78 17.89
CA LEU A 120 3.31 0.35 18.64
C LEU A 120 1.78 0.42 18.59
N ALA A 121 1.17 0.19 17.44
CA ALA A 121 -0.27 0.25 17.27
C ALA A 121 -1.01 -0.81 18.08
N VAL A 122 -0.45 -2.02 18.16
CA VAL A 122 -1.00 -3.09 19.02
C VAL A 122 -0.70 -2.85 20.50
N HIS A 123 0.44 -2.25 20.83
CA HIS A 123 0.78 -1.95 22.22
C HIS A 123 -0.09 -0.84 22.82
N PHE A 124 -0.40 0.19 22.05
CA PHE A 124 -1.17 1.36 22.47
C PHE A 124 -2.63 1.38 21.98
N HIS A 125 -3.17 0.22 21.54
CA HIS A 125 -4.56 0.16 21.11
C HIS A 125 -5.54 0.44 22.27
N GLU A 126 -6.72 0.90 21.91
CA GLU A 126 -7.83 1.12 22.82
C GLU A 126 -9.02 0.24 22.40
N THR A 127 -10.03 0.19 23.24
CA THR A 127 -11.35 -0.33 22.89
C THR A 127 -12.33 0.83 22.91
N ASN A 128 -13.06 1.03 21.82
CA ASN A 128 -14.02 2.12 21.74
C ASN A 128 -15.32 1.81 22.51
N VAL A 129 -16.26 2.76 22.52
CA VAL A 129 -17.54 2.63 23.22
C VAL A 129 -18.46 1.55 22.62
N GLU A 130 -18.21 1.12 21.40
CA GLU A 130 -18.94 0.05 20.70
C GLU A 130 -18.30 -1.33 20.93
N GLY A 131 -17.17 -1.38 21.64
CA GLY A 131 -16.44 -2.62 21.94
C GLY A 131 -15.40 -3.00 20.89
N ASP A 132 -15.22 -2.18 19.83
CA ASP A 132 -14.23 -2.43 18.79
C ASP A 132 -12.83 -2.06 19.25
N ARG A 133 -11.82 -2.87 18.85
CA ARG A 133 -10.42 -2.50 19.00
C ARG A 133 -10.05 -1.42 17.97
N VAL A 134 -9.41 -0.37 18.46
CA VAL A 134 -8.99 0.79 17.69
C VAL A 134 -7.55 1.15 18.01
N GLY A 135 -6.81 1.58 17.01
CA GLY A 135 -5.40 1.95 17.18
C GLY A 135 -4.83 2.55 15.91
N GLY A 136 -3.51 2.65 15.87
CA GLY A 136 -2.78 3.29 14.79
C GLY A 136 -2.05 4.54 15.27
N PRO A 137 -1.51 5.37 14.35
CA PRO A 137 -0.68 6.52 14.70
C PRO A 137 -1.32 7.49 15.69
N MET A 138 -2.58 7.82 15.51
CA MET A 138 -3.29 8.72 16.41
C MET A 138 -3.33 8.19 17.85
N TYR A 139 -3.44 6.88 18.04
CA TYR A 139 -3.52 6.28 19.38
C TYR A 139 -2.15 6.11 20.03
N TYR A 140 -1.11 5.67 19.30
CA TYR A 140 0.21 5.60 19.93
C TYR A 140 0.86 6.98 20.12
N ILE A 141 0.47 8.01 19.36
CA ILE A 141 0.83 9.39 19.65
C ILE A 141 0.15 9.85 20.96
N LYS A 142 -1.18 9.64 21.04
CA LYS A 142 -1.98 10.03 22.22
C LYS A 142 -1.52 9.32 23.49
N ASN A 143 -1.29 8.01 23.44
CA ASN A 143 -1.03 7.18 24.60
C ASN A 143 0.46 7.00 24.92
N GLY A 144 1.33 7.18 23.94
CA GLY A 144 2.78 6.96 24.08
C GLY A 144 3.61 8.23 24.26
N LEU A 145 3.13 9.37 23.78
CA LEU A 145 3.84 10.63 23.84
C LEU A 145 3.24 11.59 24.88
N LYS A 146 4.06 12.60 25.29
CA LYS A 146 3.63 13.66 26.20
C LYS A 146 2.54 14.54 25.55
N LYS A 147 1.69 15.17 26.37
CA LYS A 147 0.54 15.99 25.91
C LYS A 147 0.88 17.04 24.84
N HIS A 148 2.05 17.65 24.89
CA HIS A 148 2.44 18.67 23.90
C HIS A 148 2.68 18.11 22.49
N TRP A 149 2.74 16.79 22.32
CA TRP A 149 2.84 16.11 21.03
C TRP A 149 1.47 15.64 20.49
N HIS A 150 0.40 15.71 21.28
CA HIS A 150 -0.90 15.15 20.90
C HIS A 150 -1.51 15.80 19.64
N TRP A 151 -1.14 17.03 19.30
CA TRP A 151 -1.56 17.70 18.08
C TRP A 151 -1.18 16.91 16.81
N LEU A 152 -0.07 16.14 16.86
CA LEU A 152 0.32 15.27 15.76
C LEU A 152 -0.72 14.17 15.49
N ALA A 153 -1.42 13.67 16.52
CA ALA A 153 -2.47 12.67 16.36
C ALA A 153 -3.66 13.22 15.57
N TYR A 154 -4.07 14.44 15.90
CA TYR A 154 -5.16 15.14 15.18
C TYR A 154 -4.75 15.47 13.75
N LEU A 155 -3.51 15.90 13.55
CA LEU A 155 -2.97 16.20 12.23
C LEU A 155 -2.93 14.93 11.33
N PHE A 156 -2.46 13.81 11.88
CA PHE A 156 -2.46 12.52 11.18
C PHE A 156 -3.89 12.13 10.78
N ALA A 157 -4.82 12.17 11.72
CA ALA A 157 -6.21 11.79 11.47
C ALA A 157 -6.89 12.72 10.43
N ALA A 158 -6.63 14.03 10.48
CA ALA A 158 -7.15 14.98 9.50
C ALA A 158 -6.62 14.71 8.08
N PHE A 159 -5.32 14.50 7.94
CA PHE A 159 -4.73 14.11 6.65
C PHE A 159 -5.27 12.76 6.16
N GLY A 160 -5.47 11.80 7.08
CA GLY A 160 -6.08 10.52 6.77
C GLY A 160 -7.48 10.65 6.17
N VAL A 161 -8.34 11.46 6.79
CA VAL A 161 -9.70 11.71 6.27
C VAL A 161 -9.69 12.33 4.89
N LEU A 162 -8.76 13.25 4.60
CA LEU A 162 -8.65 13.88 3.28
C LEU A 162 -8.10 12.91 2.22
N THR A 163 -7.14 12.09 2.61
CA THR A 163 -6.50 11.11 1.72
C THR A 163 -7.46 10.01 1.27
N VAL A 164 -8.28 9.49 2.16
CA VAL A 164 -9.09 8.29 1.87
C VAL A 164 -10.11 8.51 0.76
N PHE A 165 -10.65 9.71 0.59
CA PHE A 165 -11.59 10.01 -0.48
C PHE A 165 -10.94 10.01 -1.87
N GLY A 166 -9.70 10.47 -1.98
CA GLY A 166 -8.93 10.47 -3.22
C GLY A 166 -8.20 9.15 -3.43
N THR A 167 -7.02 8.99 -2.80
CA THR A 167 -6.13 7.84 -3.01
C THR A 167 -6.79 6.51 -2.65
N GLY A 168 -7.58 6.47 -1.57
CA GLY A 168 -8.23 5.27 -1.08
C GLY A 168 -9.51 4.88 -1.82
N ASN A 169 -10.18 5.81 -2.52
CA ASN A 169 -11.47 5.54 -3.16
C ASN A 169 -11.51 6.01 -4.62
N ALA A 170 -11.68 7.31 -4.87
CA ALA A 170 -12.00 7.82 -6.20
C ALA A 170 -11.00 7.40 -7.28
N THR A 171 -9.70 7.39 -6.97
CA THR A 171 -8.66 6.96 -7.90
C THR A 171 -8.71 5.46 -8.17
N GLN A 172 -9.07 4.66 -7.18
CA GLN A 172 -9.22 3.20 -7.33
C GLN A 172 -10.44 2.87 -8.18
N VAL A 173 -11.56 3.55 -7.94
CA VAL A 173 -12.77 3.40 -8.76
C VAL A 173 -12.51 3.81 -10.20
N ASN A 174 -11.81 4.91 -10.43
CA ASN A 174 -11.39 5.33 -11.78
C ASN A 174 -10.53 4.26 -12.47
N THR A 175 -9.63 3.62 -11.74
CA THR A 175 -8.86 2.49 -12.27
C THR A 175 -9.74 1.31 -12.65
N ILE A 176 -10.76 0.98 -11.85
CA ILE A 176 -11.72 -0.10 -12.15
C ILE A 176 -12.48 0.23 -13.43
N THR A 177 -13.03 1.45 -13.54
CA THR A 177 -13.79 1.84 -14.75
C THR A 177 -12.90 1.83 -15.99
N THR A 178 -11.67 2.34 -15.88
CA THR A 178 -10.71 2.34 -17.00
C THR A 178 -10.36 0.90 -17.43
N ALA A 179 -10.12 0.00 -16.50
CA ALA A 179 -9.79 -1.40 -16.80
C ALA A 179 -10.95 -2.12 -17.48
N ILE A 180 -12.19 -1.94 -16.98
CA ILE A 180 -13.40 -2.54 -17.57
C ILE A 180 -13.65 -1.96 -18.95
N ASN A 181 -13.61 -0.63 -19.10
CA ASN A 181 -13.83 0.03 -20.39
C ASN A 181 -12.82 -0.43 -21.44
N SER A 182 -11.54 -0.48 -21.10
CA SER A 182 -10.49 -0.94 -22.01
C SER A 182 -10.74 -2.37 -22.47
N ALA A 183 -11.11 -3.27 -21.56
CA ALA A 183 -11.42 -4.65 -21.92
C ALA A 183 -12.65 -4.73 -22.85
N LEU A 184 -13.75 -4.05 -22.55
CA LEU A 184 -14.97 -4.12 -23.32
C LEU A 184 -14.85 -3.43 -24.70
N LEU A 185 -14.11 -2.33 -24.78
CA LEU A 185 -13.82 -1.65 -26.05
C LEU A 185 -12.91 -2.51 -26.94
N ASN A 186 -11.87 -3.12 -26.39
CA ASN A 186 -10.94 -3.99 -27.13
C ASN A 186 -11.65 -5.20 -27.77
N TYR A 187 -12.72 -5.69 -27.14
CA TYR A 187 -13.52 -6.78 -27.68
C TYR A 187 -14.78 -6.31 -28.45
N ASN A 188 -14.90 -4.99 -28.69
CA ASN A 188 -16.03 -4.38 -29.39
C ASN A 188 -17.42 -4.73 -28.77
N VAL A 189 -17.48 -4.93 -27.47
CA VAL A 189 -18.70 -5.22 -26.71
C VAL A 189 -19.51 -3.96 -26.50
N ILE A 190 -18.87 -2.81 -26.36
CA ILE A 190 -19.49 -1.50 -26.20
C ILE A 190 -18.89 -0.49 -27.19
N SER A 191 -19.63 0.58 -27.47
CA SER A 191 -19.14 1.74 -28.21
C SER A 191 -18.63 2.82 -27.27
N GLU A 192 -17.79 3.73 -27.75
CA GLU A 192 -17.28 4.86 -26.95
C GLU A 192 -18.41 5.72 -26.37
N SER A 193 -19.52 5.85 -27.09
CA SER A 193 -20.71 6.60 -26.63
C SER A 193 -21.39 5.98 -25.38
N ALA A 194 -21.22 4.69 -25.15
CA ALA A 194 -21.79 3.98 -24.00
C ALA A 194 -20.92 4.05 -22.73
N VAL A 195 -19.66 4.48 -22.84
CA VAL A 195 -18.69 4.51 -21.73
C VAL A 195 -19.20 5.33 -20.54
N GLY A 196 -19.75 6.51 -20.78
CA GLY A 196 -20.27 7.38 -19.70
C GLY A 196 -21.40 6.73 -18.89
N THR A 197 -22.34 6.07 -19.61
CA THR A 197 -23.45 5.35 -18.95
C THR A 197 -22.94 4.13 -18.18
N LEU A 198 -22.00 3.39 -18.75
CA LEU A 198 -21.39 2.24 -18.09
C LEU A 198 -20.63 2.66 -16.82
N ASN A 199 -19.85 3.74 -16.86
CA ASN A 199 -19.15 4.26 -15.72
C ASN A 199 -20.09 4.62 -14.56
N LEU A 200 -21.23 5.25 -14.86
CA LEU A 200 -22.25 5.55 -13.86
C LEU A 200 -22.81 4.27 -13.22
N ILE A 201 -23.11 3.25 -14.03
CA ILE A 201 -23.59 1.95 -13.54
C ILE A 201 -22.54 1.29 -12.63
N ILE A 202 -21.28 1.24 -13.06
CA ILE A 202 -20.17 0.70 -12.27
C ILE A 202 -20.04 1.47 -10.96
N GLY A 203 -20.09 2.80 -11.00
CA GLY A 203 -20.00 3.65 -9.80
C GLY A 203 -21.10 3.36 -8.79
N ILE A 204 -22.34 3.19 -9.25
CA ILE A 204 -23.50 2.85 -8.39
C ILE A 204 -23.31 1.44 -7.79
N VAL A 205 -22.94 0.44 -8.60
CA VAL A 205 -22.70 -0.93 -8.12
C VAL A 205 -21.60 -0.94 -7.07
N LEU A 206 -20.48 -0.26 -7.32
CA LEU A 206 -19.39 -0.16 -6.36
C LEU A 206 -19.82 0.57 -5.08
N ALA A 207 -20.58 1.66 -5.19
CA ALA A 207 -21.09 2.38 -4.02
C ALA A 207 -21.95 1.47 -3.13
N VAL A 208 -22.84 0.66 -3.73
CA VAL A 208 -23.66 -0.30 -2.98
C VAL A 208 -22.79 -1.37 -2.33
N LEU A 209 -21.84 -1.98 -3.05
CA LEU A 209 -20.95 -3.00 -2.51
C LEU A 209 -20.07 -2.48 -1.38
N ILE A 210 -19.46 -1.31 -1.55
CA ILE A 210 -18.64 -0.66 -0.53
C ILE A 210 -19.49 -0.36 0.71
N GLY A 211 -20.68 0.22 0.52
CA GLY A 211 -21.60 0.52 1.61
C GLY A 211 -22.01 -0.74 2.39
N LEU A 212 -22.37 -1.82 1.70
CA LEU A 212 -22.75 -3.09 2.33
C LEU A 212 -21.59 -3.70 3.15
N ILE A 213 -20.35 -3.58 2.69
CA ILE A 213 -19.18 -4.13 3.39
C ILE A 213 -18.84 -3.27 4.59
N LEU A 214 -18.69 -1.95 4.40
CA LEU A 214 -18.25 -1.05 5.48
C LEU A 214 -19.29 -0.93 6.60
N LEU A 215 -20.58 -0.79 6.26
CA LEU A 215 -21.67 -0.73 7.25
C LEU A 215 -21.85 -2.05 8.02
N GLY A 216 -21.32 -3.16 7.49
CA GLY A 216 -21.23 -4.43 8.21
C GLY A 216 -20.16 -4.47 9.29
N GLY A 217 -19.40 -3.39 9.46
CA GLY A 217 -18.39 -3.22 10.49
C GLY A 217 -17.11 -4.02 10.26
N ILE A 218 -16.21 -3.95 11.24
CA ILE A 218 -14.86 -4.52 11.16
C ILE A 218 -14.86 -6.02 10.86
N LYS A 219 -15.80 -6.76 11.41
CA LYS A 219 -15.91 -8.21 11.20
C LYS A 219 -16.16 -8.57 9.73
N ARG A 220 -17.07 -7.83 9.06
CA ARG A 220 -17.36 -8.04 7.64
C ARG A 220 -16.17 -7.63 6.76
N ILE A 221 -15.52 -6.51 7.07
CA ILE A 221 -14.30 -6.09 6.38
C ILE A 221 -13.26 -7.21 6.43
N GLY A 222 -12.96 -7.76 7.62
CA GLY A 222 -12.03 -8.85 7.79
C GLY A 222 -12.42 -10.11 7.01
N GLN A 223 -13.70 -10.50 7.01
CA GLN A 223 -14.19 -11.66 6.26
C GLN A 223 -14.07 -11.53 4.75
N VAL A 224 -14.23 -10.32 4.22
CA VAL A 224 -14.05 -10.04 2.78
C VAL A 224 -12.59 -10.05 2.41
N THR A 225 -11.75 -9.33 3.17
CA THR A 225 -10.33 -9.19 2.86
C THR A 225 -9.55 -10.50 3.01
N GLU A 226 -9.88 -11.34 4.00
CA GLU A 226 -9.22 -12.65 4.18
C GLU A 226 -9.44 -13.64 3.02
N LYS A 227 -10.49 -13.44 2.23
CA LYS A 227 -10.77 -14.25 1.04
C LYS A 227 -10.23 -13.59 -0.23
N LEU A 228 -10.50 -12.31 -0.38
CA LEU A 228 -10.15 -11.56 -1.60
C LEU A 228 -8.64 -11.43 -1.78
N VAL A 229 -7.92 -11.07 -0.72
CA VAL A 229 -6.48 -10.75 -0.83
C VAL A 229 -5.62 -11.96 -1.16
N PRO A 230 -5.74 -13.11 -0.48
CA PRO A 230 -4.96 -14.29 -0.87
C PRO A 230 -5.30 -14.78 -2.28
N PHE A 231 -6.58 -14.72 -2.66
CA PHE A 231 -7.05 -15.13 -3.99
C PHE A 231 -6.42 -14.26 -5.08
N MET A 232 -6.54 -12.93 -4.98
CA MET A 232 -6.01 -12.01 -5.99
C MET A 232 -4.48 -12.06 -6.08
N ALA A 233 -3.80 -12.13 -4.91
CA ALA A 233 -2.35 -12.19 -4.87
C ALA A 233 -1.82 -13.49 -5.47
N LEU A 234 -2.42 -14.64 -5.13
CA LEU A 234 -2.01 -15.93 -5.65
C LEU A 234 -2.13 -16.01 -7.17
N ILE A 235 -3.27 -15.60 -7.72
CA ILE A 235 -3.49 -15.63 -9.16
C ILE A 235 -2.51 -14.69 -9.87
N TYR A 236 -2.30 -13.48 -9.34
CA TYR A 236 -1.33 -12.54 -9.92
C TYR A 236 0.09 -13.12 -9.90
N ILE A 237 0.53 -13.68 -8.77
CA ILE A 237 1.85 -14.30 -8.62
C ILE A 237 2.04 -15.46 -9.61
N VAL A 238 1.06 -16.35 -9.73
CA VAL A 238 1.12 -17.50 -10.64
C VAL A 238 1.29 -17.06 -12.09
N LEU A 239 0.49 -16.07 -12.53
CA LEU A 239 0.58 -15.59 -13.90
C LEU A 239 1.86 -14.79 -14.17
N ALA A 240 2.28 -13.97 -13.22
CA ALA A 240 3.55 -13.26 -13.33
C ALA A 240 4.75 -14.21 -13.39
N LEU A 241 4.76 -15.24 -12.55
CA LEU A 241 5.77 -16.31 -12.61
C LEU A 241 5.76 -17.04 -13.96
N GLY A 242 4.59 -17.28 -14.55
CA GLY A 242 4.47 -17.86 -15.87
C GLY A 242 5.14 -17.02 -16.96
N VAL A 243 5.02 -15.68 -16.91
CA VAL A 243 5.75 -14.78 -17.82
C VAL A 243 7.25 -14.91 -17.61
N VAL A 244 7.72 -14.91 -16.36
CA VAL A 244 9.13 -15.01 -16.02
C VAL A 244 9.71 -16.36 -16.48
N VAL A 245 8.99 -17.46 -16.25
CA VAL A 245 9.43 -18.80 -16.66
C VAL A 245 9.49 -18.93 -18.17
N GLN A 246 8.52 -18.41 -18.91
CA GLN A 246 8.55 -18.46 -20.38
C GLN A 246 9.68 -17.60 -20.98
N ASN A 247 10.12 -16.58 -20.25
CA ASN A 247 11.19 -15.68 -20.66
C ASN A 247 12.45 -15.82 -19.79
N PHE A 248 12.70 -17.01 -19.20
CA PHE A 248 13.77 -17.24 -18.21
C PHE A 248 15.16 -16.89 -18.71
N GLN A 249 15.40 -17.03 -20.02
CA GLN A 249 16.67 -16.67 -20.67
C GLN A 249 17.01 -15.18 -20.53
N ASN A 250 16.02 -14.31 -20.34
CA ASN A 250 16.22 -12.88 -20.16
C ASN A 250 16.55 -12.48 -18.72
N ILE A 251 16.36 -13.39 -17.74
CA ILE A 251 16.55 -13.10 -16.31
C ILE A 251 17.95 -12.56 -16.01
N PRO A 252 19.06 -13.17 -16.46
CA PRO A 252 20.40 -12.65 -16.16
C PRO A 252 20.62 -11.23 -16.69
N THR A 253 20.17 -10.96 -17.91
CA THR A 253 20.27 -9.63 -18.54
C THR A 253 19.43 -8.60 -17.80
N VAL A 254 18.21 -8.97 -17.38
CA VAL A 254 17.30 -8.09 -16.63
C VAL A 254 17.87 -7.76 -15.25
N PHE A 255 18.36 -8.74 -14.49
CA PHE A 255 19.02 -8.45 -13.21
C PHE A 255 20.29 -7.63 -13.39
N GLY A 256 21.08 -7.88 -14.45
CA GLY A 256 22.21 -7.02 -14.83
C GLY A 256 21.78 -5.57 -15.06
N SER A 257 20.72 -5.35 -15.84
CA SER A 257 20.19 -4.00 -16.10
C SER A 257 19.62 -3.31 -14.86
N ILE A 258 19.03 -4.05 -13.93
CA ILE A 258 18.56 -3.51 -12.65
C ILE A 258 19.75 -3.03 -11.81
N LEU A 259 20.78 -3.85 -11.66
CA LEU A 259 21.95 -3.52 -10.84
C LEU A 259 22.77 -2.37 -11.47
N GLU A 260 23.06 -2.46 -12.76
CA GLU A 260 23.78 -1.42 -13.49
C GLU A 260 22.97 -0.11 -13.52
N GLY A 261 21.68 -0.21 -13.86
CA GLY A 261 20.76 0.94 -13.92
C GLY A 261 20.54 1.63 -12.57
N ALA A 262 20.76 0.95 -11.46
CA ALA A 262 20.64 1.55 -10.13
C ALA A 262 21.67 2.67 -9.90
N PHE A 263 22.87 2.55 -10.48
CA PHE A 263 23.98 3.49 -10.29
C PHE A 263 24.35 4.25 -11.58
N SER A 264 24.06 3.66 -12.74
CA SER A 264 24.34 4.21 -14.06
C SER A 264 23.13 4.08 -14.99
N PRO A 265 21.98 4.72 -14.69
CA PRO A 265 20.75 4.50 -15.47
C PRO A 265 20.89 4.91 -16.93
N ALA A 266 21.74 5.89 -17.26
CA ALA A 266 21.97 6.32 -18.63
C ALA A 266 22.50 5.19 -19.52
N SER A 267 23.33 4.28 -19.00
CA SER A 267 23.92 3.19 -19.76
C SER A 267 22.88 2.14 -20.21
N VAL A 268 21.84 1.93 -19.42
CA VAL A 268 20.79 0.93 -19.69
C VAL A 268 19.53 1.52 -20.33
N THR A 269 19.39 2.85 -20.35
CA THR A 269 18.22 3.54 -20.91
C THR A 269 18.55 4.35 -22.18
N GLY A 270 19.76 4.19 -22.73
CA GLY A 270 20.20 4.96 -23.88
C GLY A 270 20.30 6.47 -23.62
N GLY A 271 20.54 6.86 -22.37
CA GLY A 271 20.64 8.26 -21.95
C GLY A 271 19.32 8.93 -21.57
N ALA A 272 18.17 8.26 -21.76
CA ALA A 272 16.87 8.84 -21.44
C ALA A 272 16.70 9.13 -19.92
N VAL A 273 17.30 8.31 -19.06
CA VAL A 273 17.39 8.56 -17.62
C VAL A 273 18.83 8.96 -17.28
N GLY A 274 19.08 10.26 -17.26
CA GLY A 274 20.44 10.81 -17.14
C GLY A 274 21.03 10.83 -15.73
N SER A 275 20.24 10.55 -14.69
CA SER A 275 20.68 10.74 -13.29
C SER A 275 20.36 9.54 -12.41
N PHE A 276 21.38 9.08 -11.70
CA PHE A 276 21.27 8.13 -10.60
C PHE A 276 20.21 8.56 -9.55
N PHE A 277 20.16 9.85 -9.23
CA PHE A 277 19.16 10.38 -8.29
C PHE A 277 17.73 10.22 -8.79
N MET A 278 17.50 10.25 -10.10
CA MET A 278 16.18 10.02 -10.68
C MET A 278 15.74 8.58 -10.45
N SER A 279 16.60 7.62 -10.72
CA SER A 279 16.36 6.19 -10.48
C SER A 279 16.08 5.93 -9.01
N MET A 280 16.92 6.44 -8.11
CA MET A 280 16.76 6.32 -6.66
C MET A 280 15.45 6.96 -6.18
N LYS A 281 15.19 8.21 -6.58
CA LYS A 281 13.97 8.94 -6.19
C LYS A 281 12.71 8.19 -6.61
N LYS A 282 12.65 7.72 -7.84
CA LYS A 282 11.47 7.01 -8.34
C LYS A 282 11.30 5.64 -7.71
N GLY A 283 12.38 4.89 -7.53
CA GLY A 283 12.34 3.59 -6.87
C GLY A 283 11.89 3.70 -5.41
N VAL A 284 12.53 4.56 -4.61
CA VAL A 284 12.19 4.75 -3.20
C VAL A 284 10.77 5.27 -3.04
N SER A 285 10.39 6.31 -3.78
CA SER A 285 9.05 6.90 -3.68
C SER A 285 7.96 5.88 -4.03
N ARG A 286 8.12 5.13 -5.10
CA ARG A 286 7.11 4.12 -5.51
C ARG A 286 7.11 2.88 -4.62
N GLY A 287 8.26 2.50 -4.06
CA GLY A 287 8.33 1.46 -3.03
C GLY A 287 7.53 1.84 -1.78
N ILE A 288 7.75 3.03 -1.24
CA ILE A 288 7.03 3.54 -0.07
C ILE A 288 5.53 3.71 -0.37
N PHE A 289 5.19 4.24 -1.53
CA PHE A 289 3.80 4.41 -1.95
C PHE A 289 3.06 3.06 -2.01
N SER A 290 3.74 1.99 -2.43
CA SER A 290 3.16 0.65 -2.50
C SER A 290 2.99 0.03 -1.12
N ASN A 291 4.05 -0.06 -0.31
CA ASN A 291 4.03 -0.79 0.97
C ASN A 291 3.58 0.06 2.16
N GLU A 292 3.41 1.36 1.98
CA GLU A 292 2.97 2.32 3.02
C GLU A 292 3.85 2.34 4.29
N ALA A 293 5.08 1.82 4.25
CA ALA A 293 5.98 1.86 5.40
C ALA A 293 6.45 3.30 5.68
N GLY A 294 6.22 3.78 6.88
CA GLY A 294 6.47 5.17 7.26
C GLY A 294 5.24 6.08 7.14
N LEU A 295 4.17 5.65 6.47
CA LEU A 295 2.90 6.37 6.43
C LEU A 295 2.02 6.10 7.67
N GLY A 296 2.21 4.95 8.32
CA GLY A 296 1.48 4.56 9.52
C GLY A 296 0.11 3.93 9.29
N THR A 297 -0.42 4.01 8.08
CA THR A 297 -1.78 3.61 7.72
C THR A 297 -2.07 2.14 7.98
N GLY A 298 -1.22 1.22 7.52
CA GLY A 298 -1.39 -0.23 7.72
C GLY A 298 -1.47 -0.64 9.19
N SER A 299 -0.83 0.12 10.08
CA SER A 299 -0.86 -0.14 11.52
C SER A 299 -2.27 -0.02 12.13
N ILE A 300 -3.18 0.73 11.49
CA ILE A 300 -4.58 0.87 11.89
C ILE A 300 -5.32 -0.48 11.81
N ALA A 301 -5.15 -1.22 10.71
CA ALA A 301 -5.74 -2.55 10.56
C ALA A 301 -5.13 -3.55 11.55
N HIS A 302 -3.81 -3.53 11.71
CA HIS A 302 -3.12 -4.42 12.65
C HIS A 302 -3.47 -4.17 14.12
N ALA A 303 -3.80 -2.95 14.50
CA ALA A 303 -4.25 -2.61 15.86
C ALA A 303 -5.56 -3.31 16.23
N CYS A 304 -6.39 -3.64 15.23
CA CYS A 304 -7.64 -4.37 15.42
C CYS A 304 -7.44 -5.89 15.67
N ALA A 305 -6.19 -6.40 15.58
CA ALA A 305 -5.91 -7.81 15.75
C ALA A 305 -6.14 -8.29 17.19
N ASP A 306 -6.79 -9.44 17.33
CA ASP A 306 -6.97 -10.11 18.64
C ASP A 306 -5.67 -10.79 19.07
N THR A 307 -4.77 -10.01 19.65
CA THR A 307 -3.48 -10.49 20.15
C THR A 307 -3.06 -9.72 21.40
N LYS A 308 -2.40 -10.44 22.32
CA LYS A 308 -1.78 -9.87 23.52
C LYS A 308 -0.27 -9.63 23.35
N LYS A 309 0.32 -10.05 22.22
CA LYS A 309 1.77 -9.97 21.97
C LYS A 309 2.05 -9.00 20.81
N PRO A 310 2.33 -7.70 21.08
CA PRO A 310 2.53 -6.67 20.06
C PRO A 310 3.62 -7.03 19.05
N VAL A 311 4.78 -7.49 19.52
CA VAL A 311 5.92 -7.88 18.67
C VAL A 311 5.55 -9.02 17.72
N LYS A 312 4.71 -9.96 18.18
CA LYS A 312 4.23 -11.08 17.36
C LYS A 312 3.36 -10.60 16.20
N GLN A 313 2.59 -9.53 16.39
CA GLN A 313 1.85 -8.86 15.32
C GLN A 313 2.77 -8.00 14.46
N GLY A 314 3.80 -7.39 15.06
CA GLY A 314 4.82 -6.63 14.33
C GLY A 314 5.49 -7.43 13.22
N PHE A 315 5.71 -8.73 13.40
CA PHE A 315 6.23 -9.60 12.34
C PHE A 315 5.34 -9.69 11.11
N PHE A 316 4.03 -9.53 11.25
CA PHE A 316 3.15 -9.41 10.10
C PHE A 316 3.41 -8.12 9.29
N GLY A 317 3.89 -7.05 9.92
CA GLY A 317 4.35 -5.86 9.20
C GLY A 317 5.57 -6.14 8.32
N ILE A 318 6.52 -6.97 8.78
CA ILE A 318 7.63 -7.44 7.93
C ILE A 318 7.10 -8.28 6.76
N PHE A 319 6.21 -9.21 7.03
CA PHE A 319 5.58 -10.07 6.02
C PHE A 319 4.80 -9.24 4.99
N GLU A 320 4.05 -8.24 5.41
CA GLU A 320 3.28 -7.33 4.54
C GLU A 320 4.19 -6.63 3.53
N VAL A 321 5.25 -5.96 3.99
CA VAL A 321 6.19 -5.25 3.10
C VAL A 321 6.95 -6.22 2.19
N PHE A 322 7.30 -7.42 2.70
CA PHE A 322 7.94 -8.46 1.91
C PHE A 322 7.04 -8.93 0.76
N VAL A 323 5.79 -9.27 1.04
CA VAL A 323 4.85 -9.74 0.01
C VAL A 323 4.54 -8.61 -0.98
N ASP A 324 4.25 -7.41 -0.49
CA ASP A 324 3.90 -6.27 -1.33
C ASP A 324 5.03 -5.90 -2.30
N THR A 325 6.21 -5.60 -1.77
CA THR A 325 7.27 -4.99 -2.57
C THR A 325 8.30 -6.01 -3.06
N ILE A 326 8.83 -6.88 -2.19
CA ILE A 326 9.85 -7.83 -2.62
C ILE A 326 9.27 -8.91 -3.54
N VAL A 327 8.03 -9.35 -3.30
CA VAL A 327 7.40 -10.37 -4.15
C VAL A 327 6.62 -9.72 -5.29
N ILE A 328 5.53 -9.01 -5.01
CA ILE A 328 4.58 -8.56 -6.04
C ILE A 328 5.17 -7.49 -6.95
N CYS A 329 5.77 -6.41 -6.38
CA CYS A 329 6.39 -5.38 -7.22
C CYS A 329 7.57 -5.92 -8.04
N THR A 330 8.39 -6.83 -7.48
CA THR A 330 9.47 -7.48 -8.25
C THR A 330 8.93 -8.30 -9.39
N LEU A 331 7.87 -9.09 -9.16
CA LEU A 331 7.24 -9.87 -10.24
C LEU A 331 6.67 -8.96 -11.33
N THR A 332 6.04 -7.85 -10.99
CA THR A 332 5.58 -6.86 -11.98
C THR A 332 6.75 -6.31 -12.80
N ALA A 333 7.86 -5.96 -12.14
CA ALA A 333 9.06 -5.49 -12.81
C ALA A 333 9.62 -6.55 -13.78
N LEU A 334 9.66 -7.81 -13.33
CA LEU A 334 10.13 -8.92 -14.17
C LEU A 334 9.16 -9.20 -15.34
N VAL A 335 7.85 -9.07 -15.15
CA VAL A 335 6.88 -9.16 -16.24
C VAL A 335 7.18 -8.13 -17.33
N ILE A 336 7.44 -6.89 -16.95
CA ILE A 336 7.76 -5.83 -17.90
C ILE A 336 9.12 -6.07 -18.58
N LEU A 337 10.16 -6.31 -17.79
CA LEU A 337 11.53 -6.34 -18.29
C LEU A 337 11.91 -7.65 -18.99
N CYS A 338 11.42 -8.81 -18.49
CA CYS A 338 11.72 -10.11 -19.12
C CYS A 338 10.93 -10.36 -20.40
N SER A 339 9.72 -9.79 -20.52
CA SER A 339 8.88 -9.95 -21.72
C SER A 339 9.46 -9.25 -22.96
N GLY A 340 10.42 -8.35 -22.79
CA GLY A 340 11.05 -7.62 -23.89
C GLY A 340 10.18 -6.55 -24.54
N VAL A 341 9.08 -6.15 -23.92
CA VAL A 341 8.25 -5.05 -24.42
C VAL A 341 9.04 -3.74 -24.42
N PRO A 342 8.86 -2.88 -25.42
CA PRO A 342 9.54 -1.60 -25.48
C PRO A 342 9.07 -0.71 -24.32
N VAL A 343 10.01 -0.17 -23.56
CA VAL A 343 9.76 0.80 -22.50
C VAL A 343 10.13 2.19 -23.03
N GLY A 344 9.17 3.11 -23.04
CA GLY A 344 9.41 4.52 -23.33
C GLY A 344 10.09 5.21 -22.17
N TYR A 345 11.42 5.03 -22.03
CA TYR A 345 12.16 5.66 -20.93
C TYR A 345 12.12 7.19 -21.01
N GLY A 346 11.86 7.82 -19.87
CA GLY A 346 11.68 9.28 -19.76
C GLY A 346 10.22 9.72 -19.90
N GLU A 347 9.32 8.87 -20.36
CA GLU A 347 7.90 9.14 -20.51
C GLU A 347 7.09 8.48 -19.39
N ALA A 348 5.97 9.10 -19.01
CA ALA A 348 5.09 8.51 -18.00
C ALA A 348 4.41 7.25 -18.55
N ALA A 349 4.45 6.17 -17.77
CA ALA A 349 3.74 4.93 -18.05
C ALA A 349 2.91 4.51 -16.84
N GLY A 350 1.83 3.78 -17.09
CA GLY A 350 0.93 3.24 -16.10
C GLY A 350 0.75 1.73 -16.24
N ALA A 351 -0.43 1.23 -15.89
CA ALA A 351 -0.74 -0.19 -15.92
C ALA A 351 -0.67 -0.81 -17.32
N GLU A 352 -0.84 0.00 -18.38
CA GLU A 352 -0.77 -0.42 -19.79
C GLU A 352 0.56 -1.10 -20.12
N LEU A 353 1.67 -0.63 -19.55
CA LEU A 353 2.99 -1.24 -19.77
C LEU A 353 3.08 -2.65 -19.15
N THR A 354 2.51 -2.84 -17.98
CA THR A 354 2.41 -4.16 -17.34
C THR A 354 1.49 -5.09 -18.15
N ILE A 355 0.37 -4.57 -18.62
CA ILE A 355 -0.58 -5.33 -19.47
C ILE A 355 0.10 -5.79 -20.75
N LEU A 356 0.88 -4.92 -21.39
CA LEU A 356 1.69 -5.29 -22.57
C LEU A 356 2.66 -6.44 -22.25
N GLY A 357 3.30 -6.42 -21.09
CA GLY A 357 4.19 -7.51 -20.64
C GLY A 357 3.47 -8.85 -20.54
N PHE A 358 2.26 -8.87 -19.99
CA PHE A 358 1.44 -10.08 -19.96
C PHE A 358 0.96 -10.49 -21.35
N THR A 359 0.47 -9.54 -22.13
CA THR A 359 -0.10 -9.79 -23.47
C THR A 359 0.95 -10.33 -24.45
N SER A 360 2.19 -9.84 -24.38
CA SER A 360 3.28 -10.32 -25.24
C SER A 360 3.62 -11.80 -25.01
N THR A 361 3.37 -12.30 -23.80
CA THR A 361 3.65 -13.69 -23.43
C THR A 361 2.45 -14.61 -23.63
N TYR A 362 1.26 -14.18 -23.20
CA TYR A 362 0.06 -15.02 -23.18
C TYR A 362 -0.91 -14.76 -24.33
N GLY A 363 -0.74 -13.65 -25.08
CA GLY A 363 -1.69 -13.23 -26.10
C GLY A 363 -2.84 -12.37 -25.54
N ASN A 364 -3.73 -11.91 -26.43
CA ASN A 364 -4.73 -10.90 -26.10
C ASN A 364 -5.78 -11.34 -25.06
N TRP A 365 -6.02 -12.64 -24.89
CA TRP A 365 -7.01 -13.14 -23.92
C TRP A 365 -6.66 -12.73 -22.48
N VAL A 366 -5.37 -12.55 -22.17
CA VAL A 366 -4.92 -12.18 -20.83
C VAL A 366 -5.36 -10.75 -20.45
N SER A 367 -5.76 -9.92 -21.41
CA SER A 367 -6.27 -8.58 -21.13
C SER A 367 -7.55 -8.60 -20.28
N ILE A 368 -8.40 -9.61 -20.44
CA ILE A 368 -9.57 -9.82 -19.56
C ILE A 368 -9.12 -10.13 -18.14
N PHE A 369 -8.13 -11.02 -18.00
CA PHE A 369 -7.59 -11.39 -16.70
C PHE A 369 -6.93 -10.19 -16.00
N THR A 370 -6.12 -9.41 -16.71
CA THR A 370 -5.49 -8.20 -16.14
C THR A 370 -6.52 -7.17 -15.70
N ALA A 371 -7.63 -7.02 -16.47
CA ALA A 371 -8.74 -6.16 -16.06
C ALA A 371 -9.40 -6.67 -14.76
N VAL A 372 -9.65 -7.98 -14.64
CA VAL A 372 -10.20 -8.58 -13.41
C VAL A 372 -9.22 -8.41 -12.23
N ALA A 373 -7.94 -8.64 -12.45
CA ALA A 373 -6.93 -8.43 -11.41
C ALA A 373 -6.89 -6.97 -10.93
N MET A 374 -6.91 -6.01 -11.86
CA MET A 374 -6.96 -4.58 -11.54
C MET A 374 -8.22 -4.24 -10.73
N CYS A 375 -9.38 -4.79 -11.11
CA CYS A 375 -10.61 -4.60 -10.36
C CYS A 375 -10.50 -5.16 -8.92
N CYS A 376 -9.95 -6.36 -8.75
CA CYS A 376 -9.78 -6.97 -7.44
C CYS A 376 -8.81 -6.15 -6.57
N PHE A 377 -7.66 -5.73 -7.11
CA PHE A 377 -6.67 -4.93 -6.40
C PHE A 377 -7.22 -3.56 -6.01
N ALA A 378 -7.87 -2.86 -6.94
CA ALA A 378 -8.46 -1.57 -6.65
C ALA A 378 -9.61 -1.68 -5.64
N PHE A 379 -10.49 -2.68 -5.79
CA PHE A 379 -11.60 -2.88 -4.86
C PHE A 379 -11.14 -3.24 -3.45
N SER A 380 -10.13 -4.11 -3.30
CA SER A 380 -9.56 -4.42 -2.00
C SER A 380 -8.97 -3.18 -1.32
N THR A 381 -8.30 -2.32 -2.10
CA THR A 381 -7.74 -1.05 -1.61
C THR A 381 -8.85 -0.12 -1.10
N ILE A 382 -9.97 0.00 -1.82
CA ILE A 382 -11.12 0.80 -1.36
C ILE A 382 -11.62 0.31 0.01
N ILE A 383 -11.72 -0.99 0.21
CA ILE A 383 -12.20 -1.58 1.47
C ILE A 383 -11.20 -1.36 2.60
N GLY A 384 -9.91 -1.58 2.37
CA GLY A 384 -8.86 -1.34 3.37
C GLY A 384 -8.78 0.12 3.80
N TRP A 385 -8.76 1.04 2.85
CA TRP A 385 -8.76 2.49 3.12
C TRP A 385 -10.06 2.98 3.73
N GLY A 386 -11.19 2.34 3.45
CA GLY A 386 -12.47 2.61 4.12
C GLY A 386 -12.39 2.39 5.63
N LEU A 387 -11.68 1.35 6.08
CA LEU A 387 -11.40 1.13 7.51
C LEU A 387 -10.51 2.25 8.06
N TYR A 388 -9.42 2.61 7.35
CA TYR A 388 -8.51 3.66 7.81
C TYR A 388 -9.22 4.99 7.97
N GLY A 389 -10.04 5.39 7.01
CA GLY A 389 -10.83 6.60 7.07
C GLY A 389 -11.84 6.59 8.21
N THR A 390 -12.54 5.47 8.41
CA THR A 390 -13.47 5.31 9.53
C THR A 390 -12.78 5.54 10.88
N ARG A 391 -11.59 4.94 11.07
CA ARG A 391 -10.83 5.10 12.32
C ARG A 391 -10.27 6.51 12.50
N CYS A 392 -9.88 7.20 11.43
CA CYS A 392 -9.47 8.60 11.48
C CYS A 392 -10.65 9.53 11.84
N VAL A 393 -11.81 9.33 11.23
CA VAL A 393 -13.03 10.09 11.54
C VAL A 393 -13.50 9.84 12.97
N GLU A 394 -13.47 8.57 13.40
CA GLU A 394 -13.82 8.20 14.77
C GLU A 394 -12.93 8.89 15.81
N PHE A 395 -11.63 8.98 15.54
CA PHE A 395 -10.68 9.65 16.43
C PHE A 395 -10.99 11.18 16.55
N LEU A 396 -11.38 11.81 15.44
CA LEU A 396 -11.66 13.25 15.39
C LEU A 396 -13.05 13.61 15.93
N LEU A 397 -14.08 12.85 15.57
CA LEU A 397 -15.49 13.20 15.73
C LEU A 397 -16.30 12.19 16.59
N GLY A 398 -15.66 11.09 16.99
CA GLY A 398 -16.29 10.01 17.75
C GLY A 398 -17.06 8.99 16.89
N THR A 399 -17.50 7.91 17.51
CA THR A 399 -18.12 6.74 16.82
C THR A 399 -19.41 7.07 16.08
N LYS A 400 -20.16 8.11 16.54
CA LYS A 400 -21.40 8.55 15.87
C LYS A 400 -21.18 9.03 14.43
N ALA A 401 -19.97 9.48 14.11
CA ALA A 401 -19.61 9.94 12.78
C ALA A 401 -19.27 8.77 11.81
N ASN A 402 -19.07 7.56 12.29
CA ASN A 402 -18.65 6.42 11.48
C ASN A 402 -19.66 6.09 10.38
N LYS A 403 -20.94 5.93 10.71
CA LYS A 403 -21.98 5.58 9.72
C LYS A 403 -22.18 6.64 8.66
N PRO A 404 -22.34 7.96 9.00
CA PRO A 404 -22.39 9.02 7.99
C PRO A 404 -21.16 9.04 7.10
N PHE A 405 -19.96 8.87 7.66
CA PHE A 405 -18.72 8.81 6.90
C PHE A 405 -18.72 7.62 5.92
N MET A 406 -19.08 6.42 6.37
CA MET A 406 -19.11 5.22 5.51
C MET A 406 -20.07 5.38 4.34
N VAL A 407 -21.23 6.01 4.55
CA VAL A 407 -22.19 6.32 3.46
C VAL A 407 -21.59 7.34 2.49
N LEU A 408 -21.03 8.43 3.00
CA LEU A 408 -20.37 9.43 2.17
C LEU A 408 -19.21 8.83 1.37
N TYR A 409 -18.38 8.03 2.03
CA TYR A 409 -17.25 7.32 1.40
C TYR A 409 -17.73 6.40 0.27
N ALA A 410 -18.81 5.63 0.48
CA ALA A 410 -19.39 4.80 -0.55
C ALA A 410 -19.91 5.60 -1.75
N LEU A 411 -20.58 6.73 -1.50
CA LEU A 411 -21.11 7.61 -2.56
C LEU A 411 -20.01 8.26 -3.40
N VAL A 412 -18.83 8.52 -2.84
CA VAL A 412 -17.67 9.03 -3.58
C VAL A 412 -17.21 8.09 -4.70
N ALA A 413 -17.54 6.81 -4.62
CA ALA A 413 -17.29 5.87 -5.72
C ALA A 413 -18.00 6.28 -7.03
N ILE A 414 -19.19 6.88 -6.95
CA ILE A 414 -19.92 7.40 -8.13
C ILE A 414 -19.14 8.56 -8.75
N VAL A 415 -18.59 9.44 -7.92
CA VAL A 415 -17.75 10.57 -8.36
C VAL A 415 -16.49 10.06 -9.03
N GLY A 416 -15.79 9.09 -8.41
CA GLY A 416 -14.59 8.48 -8.96
C GLY A 416 -14.81 7.76 -10.30
N ALA A 417 -16.02 7.22 -10.51
CA ALA A 417 -16.40 6.55 -11.76
C ALA A 417 -16.71 7.52 -12.90
N THR A 418 -17.22 8.72 -12.62
CA THR A 418 -17.83 9.61 -13.60
C THR A 418 -17.08 10.90 -13.87
N MET A 419 -16.10 11.26 -13.04
CA MET A 419 -15.36 12.52 -13.16
C MET A 419 -13.89 12.30 -13.51
N GLU A 420 -13.31 13.28 -14.21
CA GLU A 420 -11.86 13.36 -14.38
C GLU A 420 -11.21 13.82 -13.06
N LEU A 421 -10.23 13.06 -12.58
CA LEU A 421 -9.70 13.20 -11.23
C LEU A 421 -8.35 13.96 -11.13
N GLY A 422 -7.83 14.53 -12.21
CA GLY A 422 -6.46 15.05 -12.29
C GLY A 422 -5.97 15.84 -11.06
N LEU A 423 -6.64 16.95 -10.73
CA LEU A 423 -6.27 17.76 -9.56
C LEU A 423 -6.58 17.06 -8.24
N MET A 424 -7.71 16.36 -8.16
CA MET A 424 -8.12 15.62 -6.95
C MET A 424 -7.12 14.50 -6.62
N TRP A 425 -6.62 13.81 -7.64
CA TRP A 425 -5.54 12.82 -7.50
C TRP A 425 -4.30 13.44 -6.86
N ASN A 426 -3.80 14.52 -7.46
CA ASN A 426 -2.58 15.19 -6.98
C ASN A 426 -2.72 15.70 -5.54
N ILE A 427 -3.88 16.23 -5.17
CA ILE A 427 -4.16 16.69 -3.81
C ILE A 427 -4.17 15.50 -2.83
N ALA A 428 -4.85 14.40 -3.19
CA ALA A 428 -4.91 13.21 -2.35
C ALA A 428 -3.53 12.57 -2.15
N GLU A 429 -2.70 12.51 -3.20
CA GLU A 429 -1.32 12.03 -3.12
C GLU A 429 -0.46 12.90 -2.20
N THR A 430 -0.67 14.21 -2.21
CA THR A 430 0.00 15.15 -1.32
C THR A 430 -0.36 14.90 0.14
N PHE A 431 -1.64 14.75 0.46
CA PHE A 431 -2.07 14.45 1.83
C PHE A 431 -1.62 13.07 2.30
N ASN A 432 -1.58 12.10 1.40
CA ASN A 432 -1.03 10.78 1.68
C ASN A 432 0.45 10.88 2.13
N GLY A 433 1.26 11.63 1.42
CA GLY A 433 2.64 11.88 1.82
C GLY A 433 2.77 12.67 3.13
N LEU A 434 1.89 13.65 3.36
CA LEU A 434 1.88 14.46 4.59
C LEU A 434 1.61 13.63 5.85
N MET A 435 0.89 12.51 5.75
CA MET A 435 0.67 11.60 6.89
C MET A 435 1.97 11.01 7.44
N ALA A 436 3.00 10.88 6.60
CA ALA A 436 4.30 10.36 7.02
C ALA A 436 4.95 11.24 8.10
N ILE A 437 4.77 12.55 8.06
CA ILE A 437 5.44 13.50 8.97
C ILE A 437 5.07 13.22 10.44
N PRO A 438 3.79 13.30 10.86
CA PRO A 438 3.42 13.01 12.24
C PRO A 438 3.73 11.58 12.65
N ASN A 439 3.60 10.63 11.72
CA ASN A 439 3.90 9.24 11.99
C ASN A 439 5.40 8.99 12.24
N LEU A 440 6.28 9.47 11.38
CA LEU A 440 7.73 9.26 11.53
C LEU A 440 8.28 9.92 12.79
N ILE A 441 7.80 11.12 13.13
CA ILE A 441 8.15 11.79 14.40
C ILE A 441 7.77 10.89 15.58
N ALA A 442 6.55 10.36 15.58
CA ALA A 442 6.07 9.50 16.66
C ALA A 442 6.86 8.20 16.76
N VAL A 443 7.08 7.50 15.65
CA VAL A 443 7.82 6.24 15.64
C VAL A 443 9.27 6.45 16.07
N PHE A 444 9.91 7.54 15.66
CA PHE A 444 11.25 7.91 16.09
C PHE A 444 11.31 8.14 17.61
N LEU A 445 10.40 8.94 18.15
CA LEU A 445 10.33 9.24 19.60
C LEU A 445 9.98 7.99 20.42
N LEU A 446 9.17 7.08 19.89
CA LEU A 446 8.75 5.83 20.54
C LEU A 446 9.69 4.66 20.25
N SER A 447 10.78 4.86 19.53
CA SER A 447 11.73 3.79 19.18
C SER A 447 12.27 3.04 20.40
N GLY A 448 12.45 3.72 21.54
CA GLY A 448 12.83 3.09 22.81
C GLY A 448 11.80 2.09 23.32
N VAL A 449 10.50 2.36 23.12
CA VAL A 449 9.42 1.44 23.46
C VAL A 449 9.49 0.18 22.59
N VAL A 450 9.69 0.35 21.28
CA VAL A 450 9.85 -0.78 20.35
C VAL A 450 11.01 -1.68 20.77
N VAL A 451 12.19 -1.09 21.03
CA VAL A 451 13.39 -1.85 21.45
C VAL A 451 13.14 -2.62 22.75
N ARG A 452 12.48 -1.99 23.74
CA ARG A 452 12.12 -2.64 25.00
C ARG A 452 11.20 -3.83 24.75
N LEU A 453 10.11 -3.65 24.00
CA LEU A 453 9.14 -4.72 23.69
C LEU A 453 9.81 -5.89 22.96
N VAL A 454 10.72 -5.62 22.02
CA VAL A 454 11.48 -6.65 21.32
C VAL A 454 12.37 -7.45 22.29
N LYS A 455 13.09 -6.77 23.19
CA LYS A 455 13.94 -7.42 24.20
C LYS A 455 13.10 -8.29 25.15
N GLU A 456 12.00 -7.77 25.67
CA GLU A 456 11.06 -8.50 26.54
C GLU A 456 10.49 -9.74 25.86
N TYR A 457 10.10 -9.60 24.58
CA TYR A 457 9.55 -10.70 23.79
C TYR A 457 10.54 -11.86 23.68
N PHE A 458 11.76 -11.60 23.25
CA PHE A 458 12.76 -12.66 23.08
C PHE A 458 13.32 -13.19 24.43
N ALA A 459 13.33 -12.39 25.48
CA ALA A 459 13.66 -12.86 26.82
C ALA A 459 12.58 -13.79 27.40
N GLY A 460 11.30 -13.60 27.03
CA GLY A 460 10.20 -14.45 27.43
C GLY A 460 10.12 -15.78 26.68
N GLU A 461 10.49 -15.81 25.38
CA GLU A 461 10.52 -17.06 24.61
C GLU A 461 11.61 -18.05 25.04
N GLY A 462 12.72 -17.57 25.61
CA GLY A 462 13.74 -18.43 26.21
C GLY A 462 13.29 -19.18 27.48
N LYS A 463 12.08 -18.88 27.98
CA LYS A 463 11.47 -19.57 29.16
C LYS A 463 10.30 -20.50 28.77
N GLU A 464 9.84 -20.46 27.51
CA GLU A 464 8.74 -21.28 27.00
C GLU A 464 9.22 -22.40 26.05
N SER A 465 10.56 -22.54 25.83
CA SER A 465 11.15 -23.57 24.96
C SER A 465 11.61 -24.79 25.75
#